data_8ed8924e2aba255550db54c5ecb0bbb9
#
_entry.id   8ed8924e2aba255550db54c5ecb0bbb9
#
_cell.length_a   1.000
_cell.length_b   1.000
_cell.length_c   1.000
_cell.angle_alpha   90.00
_cell.angle_beta   90.00
_cell.angle_gamma   90.00
#
_symmetry.space_group_name_H-M   'P 1'
#
loop_
_entity.id
_entity.type
_entity.pdbx_description
1 polymer ?
#
loop_
_entity_poly.entity_id
_entity_poly.type
_entity_poly.pdbx_seq_one_letter_code
_entity_poly.pdbx_strand_id
1 'polypeptide(L)'
;MSSRTEAVQAYLLDLQDRICLALAAEDGGAHFVEDAWTRPAGGGGRTRVLENGQAIEKGGVNFSHVFGTSLPPSASAHRPELAGRGFEALGVSLVIHPHNPHVPTAHANVRFFIAEKDNEEPVWWFGGGLDLTPYYGNQDDCVHWHRIAEQACRPFGADVYPRYKAWCDRYFHIRHRNEPRGIGGLFFDDLNEWGFDTCFAFQRAIGDAFVDAYLPIVQRRKAMPWTAEQREFQEFRRGRYVEFNLVYDRGTLFGLQSGGRTESILMSLPPHVRWGYDWQAAPGSEEARLTEYYLQDRDWLGLADA
;
A
#
# COMPACT_ATOMS: atom_id res chain seq x y z
N MET A 1 -11.52 -11.67 21.99
CA MET A 1 -11.14 -11.89 20.58
C MET A 1 -11.72 -13.19 20.08
N SER A 2 -12.27 -13.23 18.87
CA SER A 2 -12.65 -14.50 18.25
C SER A 2 -11.40 -15.25 17.77
N SER A 3 -11.47 -16.58 17.64
CA SER A 3 -10.36 -17.37 17.08
C SER A 3 -9.94 -16.92 15.66
N ARG A 4 -10.87 -16.32 14.91
CA ARG A 4 -10.62 -15.71 13.60
C ARG A 4 -9.73 -14.47 13.70
N THR A 5 -10.05 -13.55 14.61
CA THR A 5 -9.25 -12.34 14.85
C THR A 5 -7.83 -12.70 15.31
N GLU A 6 -7.68 -13.70 16.20
CA GLU A 6 -6.38 -14.17 16.67
C GLU A 6 -5.51 -14.73 15.52
N ALA A 7 -6.10 -15.53 14.63
CA ALA A 7 -5.39 -16.08 13.47
C ALA A 7 -4.94 -14.96 12.50
N VAL A 8 -5.80 -13.97 12.24
CA VAL A 8 -5.46 -12.83 11.40
C VAL A 8 -4.35 -11.99 12.05
N GLN A 9 -4.44 -11.72 13.36
CA GLN A 9 -3.43 -10.97 14.09
C GLN A 9 -2.06 -11.65 14.03
N ALA A 10 -2.01 -12.95 14.29
CA ALA A 10 -0.77 -13.73 14.24
C ALA A 10 -0.12 -13.64 12.86
N TYR A 11 -0.90 -13.79 11.80
CA TYR A 11 -0.40 -13.66 10.43
C TYR A 11 0.13 -12.24 10.14
N LEU A 12 -0.60 -11.19 10.52
CA LEU A 12 -0.20 -9.81 10.22
C LEU A 12 1.08 -9.41 10.96
N LEU A 13 1.28 -9.87 12.19
CA LEU A 13 2.53 -9.64 12.94
C LEU A 13 3.70 -10.35 12.29
N ASP A 14 3.55 -11.61 11.88
CA ASP A 14 4.56 -12.37 11.15
C ASP A 14 4.87 -11.73 9.79
N LEU A 15 3.84 -11.28 9.06
CA LEU A 15 4.01 -10.58 7.79
C LEU A 15 4.87 -9.30 7.96
N GLN A 16 4.59 -8.49 8.98
CA GLN A 16 5.40 -7.31 9.29
C GLN A 16 6.85 -7.69 9.57
N ASP A 17 7.08 -8.74 10.36
CA ASP A 17 8.43 -9.20 10.71
C ASP A 17 9.20 -9.65 9.47
N ARG A 18 8.59 -10.47 8.60
CA ARG A 18 9.20 -10.94 7.35
C ARG A 18 9.53 -9.81 6.39
N ILE A 19 8.61 -8.86 6.19
CA ILE A 19 8.82 -7.71 5.30
C ILE A 19 9.95 -6.83 5.83
N CYS A 20 9.95 -6.48 7.12
CA CYS A 20 10.99 -5.65 7.71
C CYS A 20 12.38 -6.33 7.63
N LEU A 21 12.45 -7.64 7.89
CA LEU A 21 13.68 -8.40 7.79
C LEU A 21 14.22 -8.39 6.36
N ALA A 22 13.38 -8.66 5.37
CA ALA A 22 13.76 -8.72 3.97
C ALA A 22 14.23 -7.35 3.44
N LEU A 23 13.52 -6.28 3.78
CA LEU A 23 13.88 -4.91 3.38
C LEU A 23 15.17 -4.43 4.06
N ALA A 24 15.36 -4.71 5.35
CA ALA A 24 16.60 -4.34 6.06
C ALA A 24 17.83 -5.10 5.52
N ALA A 25 17.66 -6.37 5.18
CA ALA A 25 18.73 -7.17 4.55
C ALA A 25 19.09 -6.62 3.17
N GLU A 26 18.11 -6.19 2.37
CA GLU A 26 18.34 -5.61 1.05
C GLU A 26 18.95 -4.20 1.13
N ASP A 27 18.57 -3.40 2.12
CA ASP A 27 19.15 -2.08 2.35
C ASP A 27 20.64 -2.18 2.72
N GLY A 28 21.00 -3.11 3.60
CA GLY A 28 22.37 -3.41 4.01
C GLY A 28 23.02 -2.38 4.93
N GLY A 29 22.35 -1.28 5.26
CA GLY A 29 22.91 -0.16 6.05
C GLY A 29 22.10 0.19 7.30
N ALA A 30 20.79 0.22 7.20
CA ALA A 30 19.89 0.64 8.26
C ALA A 30 18.95 -0.47 8.72
N HIS A 31 18.38 -0.28 9.90
CA HIS A 31 17.41 -1.21 10.51
C HIS A 31 16.11 -0.48 10.81
N PHE A 32 15.02 -1.23 10.84
CA PHE A 32 13.74 -0.69 11.28
C PHE A 32 13.76 -0.45 12.79
N VAL A 33 13.43 0.78 13.18
CA VAL A 33 13.18 1.15 14.57
C VAL A 33 11.71 0.86 14.89
N GLU A 34 11.48 0.14 15.97
CA GLU A 34 10.14 -0.23 16.42
C GLU A 34 9.60 0.78 17.42
N ASP A 35 8.35 1.18 17.23
CA ASP A 35 7.57 2.00 18.13
C ASP A 35 6.25 1.28 18.41
N ALA A 36 6.16 0.65 19.57
CA ALA A 36 4.95 0.01 20.06
C ALA A 36 4.09 1.02 20.81
N TRP A 37 2.81 1.09 20.45
CA TRP A 37 1.89 2.07 20.99
C TRP A 37 0.55 1.47 21.38
N THR A 38 -0.11 2.10 22.37
CA THR A 38 -1.45 1.75 22.81
C THR A 38 -2.40 2.92 22.57
N ARG A 39 -3.69 2.61 22.36
CA ARG A 39 -4.76 3.58 22.15
C ARG A 39 -5.69 3.60 23.37
N PRO A 40 -5.94 4.77 23.99
CA PRO A 40 -6.85 4.85 25.14
C PRO A 40 -8.26 4.33 24.86
N ALA A 41 -8.75 4.47 23.63
CA ALA A 41 -10.07 4.01 23.20
C ALA A 41 -10.12 2.51 22.86
N GLY A 42 -9.01 1.79 23.02
CA GLY A 42 -8.90 0.34 22.77
C GLY A 42 -7.97 -0.02 21.62
N GLY A 43 -7.09 -0.98 21.89
CA GLY A 43 -6.12 -1.48 20.94
C GLY A 43 -4.78 -0.74 20.92
N GLY A 44 -4.06 -0.88 19.84
CA GLY A 44 -2.73 -0.33 19.66
C GLY A 44 -2.10 -0.75 18.34
N GLY A 45 -0.79 -0.70 18.29
CA GLY A 45 -0.05 -1.13 17.11
C GLY A 45 1.45 -1.21 17.33
N ARG A 46 2.14 -1.59 16.26
CA ARG A 46 3.57 -1.71 16.19
C ARG A 46 4.03 -1.06 14.88
N THR A 47 4.50 0.17 14.98
CA THR A 47 5.03 0.92 13.84
C THR A 47 6.52 0.65 13.73
N ARG A 48 6.99 0.30 12.55
CA ARG A 48 8.42 0.13 12.26
C ARG A 48 8.81 1.08 11.15
N VAL A 49 9.84 1.90 11.39
CA VAL A 49 10.34 2.90 10.46
C VAL A 49 11.83 2.70 10.25
N LEU A 50 12.25 2.64 8.97
CA LEU A 50 13.64 2.70 8.55
C LEU A 50 13.84 4.05 7.88
N GLU A 51 14.85 4.81 8.31
CA GLU A 51 15.21 6.09 7.73
C GLU A 51 16.71 6.14 7.44
N ASN A 52 17.08 6.88 6.41
CA ASN A 52 18.46 7.13 6.01
C ASN A 52 19.27 5.85 5.75
N GLY A 53 18.63 4.81 5.18
CA GLY A 53 19.30 3.60 4.73
C GLY A 53 20.12 3.83 3.47
N GLN A 54 20.78 2.78 2.97
CA GLN A 54 21.58 2.86 1.74
C GLN A 54 20.70 2.85 0.48
N ALA A 55 19.71 1.96 0.42
CA ALA A 55 18.77 1.84 -0.68
C ALA A 55 17.44 2.53 -0.36
N ILE A 56 17.00 2.43 0.90
CA ILE A 56 15.71 2.95 1.39
C ILE A 56 15.96 4.28 2.11
N GLU A 57 15.46 5.37 1.54
CA GLU A 57 15.55 6.69 2.18
C GLU A 57 14.60 6.80 3.36
N LYS A 58 13.36 6.31 3.18
CA LYS A 58 12.38 6.14 4.25
C LYS A 58 11.46 4.97 3.93
N GLY A 59 11.29 4.07 4.87
CA GLY A 59 10.34 2.98 4.79
C GLY A 59 9.55 2.85 6.08
N GLY A 60 8.24 2.76 5.98
CA GLY A 60 7.37 2.51 7.13
C GLY A 60 6.55 1.24 6.92
N VAL A 61 6.53 0.38 7.93
CA VAL A 61 5.69 -0.83 7.98
C VAL A 61 4.93 -0.82 9.30
N ASN A 62 3.63 -0.53 9.25
CA ASN A 62 2.80 -0.38 10.44
C ASN A 62 1.83 -1.53 10.58
N PHE A 63 1.87 -2.23 11.71
CA PHE A 63 0.79 -3.08 12.17
C PHE A 63 -0.11 -2.28 13.10
N SER A 64 -1.44 -2.39 12.93
CA SER A 64 -2.43 -1.84 13.84
C SER A 64 -3.51 -2.87 14.16
N HIS A 65 -3.95 -2.88 15.42
CA HIS A 65 -5.14 -3.59 15.88
C HIS A 65 -5.92 -2.64 16.78
N VAL A 66 -6.98 -2.08 16.27
CA VAL A 66 -7.84 -1.14 17.00
C VAL A 66 -9.23 -1.73 17.16
N PHE A 67 -9.83 -1.48 18.30
CA PHE A 67 -11.17 -1.96 18.62
C PHE A 67 -11.95 -0.93 19.45
N GLY A 68 -13.24 -1.10 19.51
CA GLY A 68 -14.13 -0.24 20.31
C GLY A 68 -15.52 -0.83 20.45
N THR A 69 -16.28 -0.29 21.41
CA THR A 69 -17.65 -0.75 21.67
C THR A 69 -18.67 -0.21 20.67
N SER A 70 -18.30 0.79 19.87
CA SER A 70 -19.16 1.35 18.82
C SER A 70 -18.30 2.01 17.75
N LEU A 71 -18.77 2.00 16.50
CA LEU A 71 -18.16 2.73 15.40
C LEU A 71 -18.54 4.22 15.48
N PRO A 72 -17.64 5.11 15.02
CA PRO A 72 -17.98 6.52 14.82
C PRO A 72 -19.20 6.66 13.89
N PRO A 73 -20.10 7.63 14.12
CA PRO A 73 -21.26 7.85 13.25
C PRO A 73 -20.92 8.02 11.77
N SER A 74 -19.77 8.63 11.46
CA SER A 74 -19.27 8.79 10.09
C SER A 74 -18.94 7.45 9.41
N ALA A 75 -18.52 6.44 10.17
CA ALA A 75 -18.20 5.11 9.64
C ALA A 75 -19.44 4.25 9.41
N SER A 76 -20.51 4.47 10.19
CA SER A 76 -21.79 3.73 10.07
C SER A 76 -22.86 4.45 9.22
N ALA A 77 -22.62 5.71 8.82
CA ALA A 77 -23.61 6.51 8.07
C ALA A 77 -24.11 5.88 6.77
N HIS A 78 -23.24 5.10 6.09
CA HIS A 78 -23.56 4.40 4.85
C HIS A 78 -23.67 2.88 5.02
N ARG A 79 -23.64 2.39 6.28
CA ARG A 79 -23.65 0.96 6.64
C ARG A 79 -24.51 0.75 7.87
N PRO A 80 -25.85 0.81 7.74
CA PRO A 80 -26.77 0.68 8.85
C PRO A 80 -26.61 -0.66 9.59
N GLU A 81 -26.14 -1.70 8.93
CA GLU A 81 -25.85 -3.01 9.53
C GLU A 81 -24.75 -2.98 10.61
N LEU A 82 -23.95 -1.93 10.65
CA LEU A 82 -22.88 -1.75 11.66
C LEU A 82 -23.35 -1.00 12.90
N ALA A 83 -24.57 -0.46 12.89
CA ALA A 83 -25.06 0.37 13.98
C ALA A 83 -25.18 -0.43 15.30
N GLY A 84 -24.60 0.13 16.37
CA GLY A 84 -24.64 -0.48 17.70
C GLY A 84 -23.81 -1.75 17.88
N ARG A 85 -22.88 -2.04 16.96
CA ARG A 85 -21.92 -3.14 17.05
C ARG A 85 -20.59 -2.67 17.64
N GLY A 86 -19.98 -3.50 18.46
CA GLY A 86 -18.56 -3.41 18.74
C GLY A 86 -17.74 -3.79 17.50
N PHE A 87 -16.52 -3.31 17.38
CA PHE A 87 -15.69 -3.59 16.19
C PHE A 87 -14.24 -3.87 16.54
N GLU A 88 -13.59 -4.60 15.66
CA GLU A 88 -12.14 -4.77 15.58
C GLU A 88 -11.66 -4.52 14.15
N ALA A 89 -10.56 -3.78 14.00
CA ALA A 89 -9.91 -3.54 12.72
C ALA A 89 -8.41 -3.80 12.86
N LEU A 90 -7.91 -4.70 12.04
CA LEU A 90 -6.50 -5.12 12.02
C LEU A 90 -5.91 -4.92 10.64
N GLY A 91 -4.64 -4.55 10.58
CA GLY A 91 -3.97 -4.46 9.29
C GLY A 91 -2.47 -4.22 9.40
N VAL A 92 -1.81 -4.53 8.28
CA VAL A 92 -0.46 -4.05 7.97
C VAL A 92 -0.54 -3.11 6.79
N SER A 93 0.06 -1.93 6.94
CA SER A 93 0.20 -0.94 5.87
C SER A 93 1.67 -0.56 5.76
N LEU A 94 2.18 -0.44 4.55
CA LEU A 94 3.56 -0.07 4.31
C LEU A 94 3.71 0.86 3.11
N VAL A 95 4.72 1.72 3.18
CA VAL A 95 5.22 2.50 2.04
C VAL A 95 6.74 2.55 2.11
N ILE A 96 7.40 2.30 0.98
CA ILE A 96 8.84 2.33 0.85
C ILE A 96 9.25 3.39 -0.16
N HIS A 97 10.01 4.38 0.30
CA HIS A 97 10.58 5.46 -0.51
C HIS A 97 12.09 5.25 -0.68
N PRO A 98 12.56 4.89 -1.87
CA PRO A 98 13.98 4.64 -2.13
C PRO A 98 14.78 5.91 -2.38
N HIS A 99 16.11 5.87 -2.13
CA HIS A 99 17.03 6.96 -2.51
C HIS A 99 17.14 7.13 -4.02
N ASN A 100 17.39 6.01 -4.71
CA ASN A 100 17.67 6.04 -6.14
C ASN A 100 16.37 6.32 -6.94
N PRO A 101 16.36 7.34 -7.83
CA PRO A 101 15.19 7.67 -8.67
C PRO A 101 14.74 6.55 -9.61
N HIS A 102 15.62 5.60 -9.93
CA HIS A 102 15.28 4.44 -10.77
C HIS A 102 14.56 3.32 -10.01
N VAL A 103 14.55 3.37 -8.67
CA VAL A 103 13.75 2.46 -7.84
C VAL A 103 12.40 3.11 -7.60
N PRO A 104 11.28 2.44 -7.89
CA PRO A 104 9.95 2.98 -7.63
C PRO A 104 9.60 2.99 -6.14
N THR A 105 8.72 3.89 -5.72
CA THR A 105 8.00 3.77 -4.44
C THR A 105 7.02 2.61 -4.53
N ALA A 106 6.94 1.81 -3.47
CA ALA A 106 5.97 0.72 -3.35
C ALA A 106 5.08 0.93 -2.12
N HIS A 107 3.80 0.60 -2.28
CA HIS A 107 2.81 0.56 -1.22
C HIS A 107 2.15 -0.81 -1.18
N ALA A 108 1.86 -1.31 0.03
CA ALA A 108 0.95 -2.42 0.22
C ALA A 108 0.12 -2.22 1.50
N ASN A 109 -1.07 -2.78 1.47
CA ASN A 109 -1.97 -2.82 2.62
C ASN A 109 -2.72 -4.14 2.62
N VAL A 110 -2.83 -4.77 3.77
CA VAL A 110 -3.73 -5.91 4.00
C VAL A 110 -4.42 -5.70 5.33
N ARG A 111 -5.76 -5.76 5.34
CA ARG A 111 -6.58 -5.43 6.49
C ARG A 111 -7.77 -6.35 6.66
N PHE A 112 -8.20 -6.50 7.89
CA PHE A 112 -9.41 -7.22 8.29
C PHE A 112 -10.25 -6.33 9.19
N PHE A 113 -11.55 -6.39 8.98
CA PHE A 113 -12.54 -5.72 9.82
C PHE A 113 -13.61 -6.71 10.24
N ILE A 114 -14.04 -6.63 11.51
CA ILE A 114 -15.17 -7.36 12.04
C ILE A 114 -15.97 -6.49 12.99
N ALA A 115 -17.30 -6.57 12.92
CA ALA A 115 -18.21 -5.91 13.83
C ALA A 115 -19.20 -6.93 14.39
N GLU A 116 -19.28 -6.99 15.71
CA GLU A 116 -20.03 -8.00 16.45
C GLU A 116 -21.08 -7.36 17.36
N LYS A 117 -22.19 -8.08 17.55
CA LYS A 117 -23.23 -7.75 18.51
C LYS A 117 -23.84 -9.05 19.03
N ASP A 118 -24.19 -9.07 20.32
CA ASP A 118 -24.77 -10.26 20.94
C ASP A 118 -26.00 -10.77 20.19
N ASN A 119 -26.02 -12.09 19.94
CA ASN A 119 -27.09 -12.80 19.23
C ASN A 119 -27.37 -12.35 17.79
N GLU A 120 -26.41 -11.66 17.15
CA GLU A 120 -26.46 -11.34 15.72
C GLU A 120 -25.25 -11.92 14.99
N GLU A 121 -25.40 -12.28 13.70
CA GLU A 121 -24.27 -12.70 12.88
C GLU A 121 -23.24 -11.57 12.75
N PRO A 122 -21.93 -11.87 12.85
CA PRO A 122 -20.90 -10.87 12.69
C PRO A 122 -20.85 -10.34 11.25
N VAL A 123 -20.61 -9.04 11.13
CA VAL A 123 -20.33 -8.39 9.84
C VAL A 123 -18.82 -8.25 9.72
N TRP A 124 -18.25 -8.84 8.67
CA TRP A 124 -16.79 -8.81 8.48
C TRP A 124 -16.42 -8.72 7.01
N TRP A 125 -15.22 -8.21 6.75
CA TRP A 125 -14.61 -8.20 5.41
C TRP A 125 -13.10 -8.07 5.48
N PHE A 126 -12.45 -8.45 4.37
CA PHE A 126 -11.05 -8.19 4.10
C PHE A 126 -10.91 -7.07 3.09
N GLY A 127 -9.80 -6.35 3.16
CA GLY A 127 -9.42 -5.35 2.18
C GLY A 127 -7.92 -5.28 2.05
N GLY A 128 -7.44 -4.70 0.96
CA GLY A 128 -6.02 -4.58 0.75
C GLY A 128 -5.63 -4.25 -0.68
N GLY A 129 -4.36 -4.48 -0.96
CA GLY A 129 -3.77 -4.29 -2.27
C GLY A 129 -2.30 -3.96 -2.19
N LEU A 130 -1.71 -3.80 -3.35
CA LEU A 130 -0.34 -3.33 -3.54
C LEU A 130 -0.26 -2.52 -4.83
N ASP A 131 0.51 -1.45 -4.84
CA ASP A 131 0.71 -0.61 -6.03
C ASP A 131 2.12 -0.03 -6.09
N LEU A 132 2.59 0.22 -7.33
CA LEU A 132 3.93 0.67 -7.63
C LEU A 132 3.92 2.06 -8.28
N THR A 133 4.77 2.96 -7.79
CA THR A 133 4.88 4.35 -8.25
C THR A 133 6.31 4.61 -8.75
N PRO A 134 6.59 4.40 -10.04
CA PRO A 134 7.87 4.73 -10.63
C PRO A 134 8.03 6.24 -10.85
N TYR A 135 9.30 6.67 -10.91
CA TYR A 135 9.71 8.01 -11.35
C TYR A 135 10.34 7.93 -12.75
N TYR A 136 11.24 6.98 -12.94
CA TYR A 136 11.78 6.56 -14.23
C TYR A 136 11.31 5.14 -14.47
N GLY A 137 10.34 4.99 -15.35
CA GLY A 137 9.70 3.70 -15.60
C GLY A 137 10.62 2.72 -16.31
N ASN A 138 10.47 1.44 -15.98
CA ASN A 138 11.08 0.33 -16.71
C ASN A 138 10.03 -0.73 -16.98
N GLN A 139 9.93 -1.16 -18.25
CA GLN A 139 8.88 -2.09 -18.69
C GLN A 139 9.00 -3.46 -18.00
N ASP A 140 10.23 -4.00 -17.88
CA ASP A 140 10.45 -5.31 -17.25
C ASP A 140 10.04 -5.29 -15.78
N ASP A 141 10.26 -4.16 -15.07
CA ASP A 141 9.84 -4.01 -13.68
C ASP A 141 8.31 -3.91 -13.56
N CYS A 142 7.65 -3.21 -14.49
CA CYS A 142 6.19 -3.13 -14.54
C CYS A 142 5.57 -4.51 -14.83
N VAL A 143 6.12 -5.24 -15.80
CA VAL A 143 5.70 -6.60 -16.13
C VAL A 143 5.92 -7.54 -14.95
N HIS A 144 7.10 -7.49 -14.31
CA HIS A 144 7.41 -8.32 -13.14
C HIS A 144 6.42 -8.07 -12.00
N TRP A 145 6.17 -6.79 -11.65
CA TRP A 145 5.23 -6.41 -10.60
C TRP A 145 3.82 -6.98 -10.83
N HIS A 146 3.30 -6.77 -12.03
CA HIS A 146 1.95 -7.24 -12.38
C HIS A 146 1.88 -8.76 -12.53
N ARG A 147 2.96 -9.43 -12.93
CA ARG A 147 3.02 -10.90 -13.00
C ARG A 147 2.95 -11.53 -11.61
N ILE A 148 3.68 -11.00 -10.63
CA ILE A 148 3.59 -11.49 -9.25
C ILE A 148 2.19 -11.24 -8.67
N ALA A 149 1.61 -10.06 -8.94
CA ALA A 149 0.24 -9.74 -8.52
C ALA A 149 -0.80 -10.70 -9.13
N GLU A 150 -0.67 -11.02 -10.42
CA GLU A 150 -1.53 -11.99 -11.11
C GLU A 150 -1.36 -13.41 -10.56
N GLN A 151 -0.13 -13.84 -10.33
CA GLN A 151 0.15 -15.16 -9.74
C GLN A 151 -0.47 -15.32 -8.36
N ALA A 152 -0.47 -14.28 -7.53
CA ALA A 152 -1.13 -14.29 -6.22
C ALA A 152 -2.66 -14.40 -6.34
N CYS A 153 -3.25 -13.85 -7.40
CA CYS A 153 -4.70 -13.92 -7.65
C CYS A 153 -5.16 -15.24 -8.27
N ARG A 154 -4.31 -15.87 -9.07
CA ARG A 154 -4.67 -17.04 -9.94
C ARG A 154 -5.37 -18.19 -9.21
N PRO A 155 -4.98 -18.59 -7.98
CA PRO A 155 -5.66 -19.68 -7.26
C PRO A 155 -7.12 -19.39 -6.91
N PHE A 156 -7.54 -18.12 -6.98
CA PHE A 156 -8.87 -17.67 -6.56
C PHE A 156 -9.82 -17.38 -7.74
N GLY A 157 -9.33 -17.42 -8.97
CA GLY A 157 -10.10 -17.25 -10.19
C GLY A 157 -9.40 -16.42 -11.25
N ALA A 158 -9.67 -16.68 -12.52
CA ALA A 158 -9.05 -15.99 -13.64
C ALA A 158 -9.48 -14.51 -13.77
N ASP A 159 -10.64 -14.16 -13.23
CA ASP A 159 -11.20 -12.81 -13.24
C ASP A 159 -10.74 -11.95 -12.06
N VAL A 160 -10.09 -12.53 -11.04
CA VAL A 160 -9.72 -11.85 -9.80
C VAL A 160 -8.68 -10.76 -10.06
N TYR A 161 -7.60 -11.08 -10.78
CA TYR A 161 -6.57 -10.10 -11.12
C TYR A 161 -7.12 -8.93 -11.97
N PRO A 162 -7.78 -9.14 -13.12
CA PRO A 162 -8.30 -8.02 -13.92
C PRO A 162 -9.32 -7.18 -13.15
N ARG A 163 -10.17 -7.76 -12.32
CA ARG A 163 -11.13 -7.06 -11.47
C ARG A 163 -10.45 -6.12 -10.48
N TYR A 164 -9.46 -6.59 -9.77
CA TYR A 164 -8.77 -5.80 -8.73
C TYR A 164 -7.71 -4.86 -9.29
N LYS A 165 -7.10 -5.18 -10.44
CA LYS A 165 -6.26 -4.25 -11.21
C LYS A 165 -7.07 -3.04 -11.67
N ALA A 166 -8.20 -3.26 -12.29
CA ALA A 166 -9.08 -2.19 -12.73
C ALA A 166 -9.63 -1.35 -11.55
N TRP A 167 -9.83 -1.96 -10.38
CA TRP A 167 -10.21 -1.20 -9.18
C TRP A 167 -9.05 -0.38 -8.65
N CYS A 168 -7.84 -0.92 -8.65
CA CYS A 168 -6.62 -0.22 -8.26
C CYS A 168 -6.41 1.06 -9.11
N ASP A 169 -6.53 0.95 -10.43
CA ASP A 169 -6.36 2.07 -11.36
C ASP A 169 -7.36 3.20 -11.09
N ARG A 170 -8.62 2.85 -10.84
CA ARG A 170 -9.65 3.83 -10.47
C ARG A 170 -9.43 4.46 -9.10
N TYR A 171 -8.96 3.67 -8.13
CA TYR A 171 -8.76 4.15 -6.76
C TYR A 171 -7.58 5.11 -6.66
N PHE A 172 -6.41 4.73 -7.22
CA PHE A 172 -5.18 5.51 -7.14
C PHE A 172 -5.06 6.55 -8.26
N HIS A 173 -6.17 7.19 -8.62
CA HIS A 173 -6.21 8.28 -9.59
C HIS A 173 -6.25 9.64 -8.90
N ILE A 174 -5.30 10.54 -9.25
CA ILE A 174 -5.19 11.91 -8.73
C ILE A 174 -6.10 12.80 -9.57
N ARG A 175 -7.32 13.00 -9.12
CA ARG A 175 -8.41 13.61 -9.92
C ARG A 175 -8.08 15.02 -10.39
N HIS A 176 -7.51 15.88 -9.50
CA HIS A 176 -7.16 17.26 -9.85
C HIS A 176 -5.95 17.40 -10.78
N ARG A 177 -5.21 16.30 -11.00
CA ARG A 177 -4.11 16.19 -11.96
C ARG A 177 -4.50 15.43 -13.22
N ASN A 178 -5.63 14.72 -13.17
CA ASN A 178 -6.08 13.80 -14.21
C ASN A 178 -4.99 12.77 -14.59
N GLU A 179 -4.31 12.23 -13.59
CA GLU A 179 -3.27 11.21 -13.79
C GLU A 179 -3.33 10.13 -12.70
N PRO A 180 -2.94 8.87 -12.98
CA PRO A 180 -2.78 7.86 -11.95
C PRO A 180 -1.55 8.16 -11.09
N ARG A 181 -1.58 7.68 -9.82
CA ARG A 181 -0.46 7.80 -8.88
C ARG A 181 0.78 7.02 -9.34
N GLY A 182 0.58 5.86 -9.96
CA GLY A 182 1.61 4.96 -10.45
C GLY A 182 1.08 4.03 -11.53
N ILE A 183 1.77 2.92 -11.73
CA ILE A 183 1.40 1.90 -12.72
C ILE A 183 0.34 0.91 -12.22
N GLY A 184 -0.20 1.13 -11.01
CA GLY A 184 -1.20 0.27 -10.41
C GLY A 184 -0.63 -1.01 -9.77
N GLY A 185 -1.47 -2.00 -9.73
CA GLY A 185 -1.28 -3.29 -9.08
C GLY A 185 -2.64 -3.89 -8.73
N LEU A 186 -2.92 -4.07 -7.43
CA LEU A 186 -4.19 -4.63 -6.96
C LEU A 186 -4.81 -3.72 -5.89
N PHE A 187 -6.14 -3.60 -5.92
CA PHE A 187 -6.91 -3.02 -4.82
C PHE A 187 -8.22 -3.77 -4.66
N PHE A 188 -8.54 -4.16 -3.43
CA PHE A 188 -9.80 -4.78 -3.06
C PHE A 188 -10.27 -4.27 -1.71
N ASP A 189 -11.58 -4.21 -1.53
CA ASP A 189 -12.24 -3.84 -0.29
C ASP A 189 -13.55 -4.62 -0.13
N ASP A 190 -14.10 -4.65 1.08
CA ASP A 190 -15.37 -5.31 1.38
C ASP A 190 -15.42 -6.80 0.94
N LEU A 191 -14.27 -7.48 0.88
CA LEU A 191 -14.19 -8.86 0.44
C LEU A 191 -14.70 -9.82 1.52
N ASN A 192 -15.85 -10.44 1.28
CA ASN A 192 -16.46 -11.47 2.15
C ASN A 192 -17.19 -12.57 1.35
N GLU A 193 -17.27 -12.42 0.03
CA GLU A 193 -18.12 -13.24 -0.85
C GLU A 193 -17.69 -14.72 -0.96
N TRP A 194 -16.41 -15.03 -0.65
CA TRP A 194 -15.88 -16.40 -0.75
C TRP A 194 -15.86 -17.17 0.58
N GLY A 195 -16.46 -16.61 1.64
CA GLY A 195 -16.34 -17.12 2.99
C GLY A 195 -14.99 -16.77 3.64
N PHE A 196 -14.93 -16.85 4.98
CA PHE A 196 -13.79 -16.35 5.75
C PHE A 196 -12.46 -16.98 5.36
N ASP A 197 -12.40 -18.32 5.31
CA ASP A 197 -11.14 -19.03 5.09
C ASP A 197 -10.54 -18.75 3.72
N THR A 198 -11.37 -18.67 2.67
CA THR A 198 -10.91 -18.34 1.32
C THR A 198 -10.51 -16.88 1.20
N CYS A 199 -11.29 -15.93 1.79
CA CYS A 199 -10.93 -14.52 1.81
C CYS A 199 -9.63 -14.28 2.60
N PHE A 200 -9.43 -14.97 3.72
CA PHE A 200 -8.20 -14.90 4.49
C PHE A 200 -7.01 -15.52 3.74
N ALA A 201 -7.22 -16.64 3.03
CA ALA A 201 -6.18 -17.21 2.18
C ALA A 201 -5.76 -16.26 1.05
N PHE A 202 -6.73 -15.55 0.43
CA PHE A 202 -6.45 -14.53 -0.57
C PHE A 202 -5.67 -13.35 0.02
N GLN A 203 -6.09 -12.82 1.18
CA GLN A 203 -5.35 -11.75 1.86
C GLN A 203 -3.90 -12.15 2.13
N ARG A 204 -3.67 -13.39 2.59
CA ARG A 204 -2.31 -13.90 2.81
C ARG A 204 -1.51 -13.97 1.51
N ALA A 205 -2.10 -14.47 0.43
CA ALA A 205 -1.43 -14.54 -0.87
C ALA A 205 -0.98 -13.15 -1.36
N ILE A 206 -1.80 -12.12 -1.17
CA ILE A 206 -1.44 -10.73 -1.54
C ILE A 206 -0.36 -10.16 -0.62
N GLY A 207 -0.46 -10.36 0.70
CA GLY A 207 0.56 -9.89 1.64
C GLY A 207 1.92 -10.55 1.40
N ASP A 208 1.93 -11.87 1.22
CA ASP A 208 3.15 -12.66 1.00
C ASP A 208 3.83 -12.32 -0.33
N ALA A 209 3.06 -11.93 -1.36
CA ALA A 209 3.58 -11.56 -2.67
C ALA A 209 4.42 -10.27 -2.67
N PHE A 210 4.31 -9.39 -1.65
CA PHE A 210 4.95 -8.08 -1.66
C PHE A 210 6.48 -8.16 -1.80
N VAL A 211 7.12 -9.02 -1.03
CA VAL A 211 8.59 -9.17 -1.03
C VAL A 211 9.08 -9.63 -2.41
N ASP A 212 8.43 -10.65 -2.98
CA ASP A 212 8.79 -11.19 -4.29
C ASP A 212 8.49 -10.21 -5.44
N ALA A 213 7.49 -9.34 -5.28
CA ALA A 213 7.17 -8.31 -6.24
C ALA A 213 8.17 -7.14 -6.21
N TYR A 214 8.61 -6.71 -5.01
CA TYR A 214 9.36 -5.48 -4.86
C TYR A 214 10.88 -5.66 -4.81
N LEU A 215 11.40 -6.61 -4.03
CA LEU A 215 12.85 -6.74 -3.83
C LEU A 215 13.64 -6.98 -5.12
N PRO A 216 13.20 -7.80 -6.09
CA PRO A 216 13.93 -7.95 -7.34
C PRO A 216 14.06 -6.65 -8.14
N ILE A 217 13.09 -5.73 -8.01
CA ILE A 217 13.16 -4.40 -8.62
C ILE A 217 14.23 -3.55 -7.92
N VAL A 218 14.23 -3.52 -6.58
CA VAL A 218 15.24 -2.82 -5.79
C VAL A 218 16.65 -3.32 -6.15
N GLN A 219 16.85 -4.64 -6.20
CA GLN A 219 18.12 -5.28 -6.52
C GLN A 219 18.66 -4.87 -7.88
N ARG A 220 17.80 -4.80 -8.89
CA ARG A 220 18.18 -4.39 -10.25
C ARG A 220 18.51 -2.90 -10.35
N ARG A 221 17.89 -2.04 -9.53
CA ARG A 221 17.88 -0.59 -9.73
C ARG A 221 18.66 0.22 -8.69
N LYS A 222 18.86 -0.27 -7.47
CA LYS A 222 19.47 0.51 -6.38
C LYS A 222 20.90 1.00 -6.66
N ALA A 223 21.64 0.28 -7.49
CA ALA A 223 23.01 0.63 -7.84
C ALA A 223 23.15 1.39 -9.19
N MET A 224 22.03 1.70 -9.86
CA MET A 224 22.08 2.48 -11.10
C MET A 224 22.58 3.90 -10.82
N PRO A 225 23.48 4.45 -11.68
CA PRO A 225 23.89 5.84 -11.55
C PRO A 225 22.71 6.77 -11.81
N TRP A 226 22.66 7.88 -11.10
CA TRP A 226 21.63 8.91 -11.26
C TRP A 226 22.22 10.31 -11.06
N THR A 227 21.53 11.34 -11.57
CA THR A 227 21.94 12.74 -11.53
C THR A 227 21.12 13.54 -10.51
N ALA A 228 21.59 14.76 -10.20
CA ALA A 228 20.86 15.70 -9.34
C ALA A 228 19.48 16.06 -9.94
N GLU A 229 19.40 16.23 -11.25
CA GLU A 229 18.16 16.52 -11.98
C GLU A 229 17.14 15.36 -11.86
N GLN A 230 17.62 14.13 -11.95
CA GLN A 230 16.78 12.95 -11.75
C GLN A 230 16.26 12.87 -10.31
N ARG A 231 17.06 13.24 -9.33
CA ARG A 231 16.62 13.37 -7.93
C ARG A 231 15.57 14.46 -7.78
N GLU A 232 15.75 15.62 -8.37
CA GLU A 232 14.76 16.70 -8.33
C GLU A 232 13.42 16.28 -8.95
N PHE A 233 13.46 15.53 -10.04
CA PHE A 233 12.25 14.97 -10.64
C PHE A 233 11.58 13.94 -9.72
N GLN A 234 12.33 13.05 -9.09
CA GLN A 234 11.79 12.14 -8.07
C GLN A 234 11.05 12.90 -6.98
N GLU A 235 11.66 13.94 -6.40
CA GLU A 235 11.04 14.76 -5.36
C GLU A 235 9.78 15.49 -5.87
N PHE A 236 9.79 15.97 -7.10
CA PHE A 236 8.62 16.56 -7.75
C PHE A 236 7.49 15.53 -7.90
N ARG A 237 7.80 14.32 -8.35
CA ARG A 237 6.80 13.24 -8.47
C ARG A 237 6.29 12.75 -7.10
N ARG A 238 7.12 12.77 -6.08
CA ARG A 238 6.70 12.50 -4.69
C ARG A 238 5.66 13.51 -4.20
N GLY A 239 5.68 14.75 -4.70
CA GLY A 239 4.60 15.71 -4.46
C GLY A 239 3.24 15.16 -4.90
N ARG A 240 3.15 14.48 -6.05
CA ARG A 240 1.91 13.82 -6.53
C ARG A 240 1.47 12.70 -5.59
N TYR A 241 2.42 11.91 -5.09
CA TYR A 241 2.15 10.89 -4.08
C TYR A 241 1.54 11.47 -2.80
N VAL A 242 2.10 12.56 -2.29
CA VAL A 242 1.59 13.28 -1.10
C VAL A 242 0.21 13.86 -1.37
N GLU A 243 -0.02 14.48 -2.54
CA GLU A 243 -1.33 15.00 -2.92
C GLU A 243 -2.41 13.92 -2.85
N PHE A 244 -2.14 12.73 -3.41
CA PHE A 244 -3.09 11.62 -3.31
C PHE A 244 -3.35 11.21 -1.86
N ASN A 245 -2.31 10.96 -1.10
CA ASN A 245 -2.43 10.44 0.27
C ASN A 245 -3.18 11.40 1.20
N LEU A 246 -2.94 12.72 1.09
CA LEU A 246 -3.58 13.71 1.96
C LEU A 246 -4.96 14.14 1.50
N VAL A 247 -5.27 14.03 0.19
CA VAL A 247 -6.53 14.56 -0.36
C VAL A 247 -7.55 13.45 -0.67
N TYR A 248 -7.09 12.27 -1.08
CA TYR A 248 -7.98 11.22 -1.61
C TYR A 248 -7.90 9.89 -0.91
N ASP A 249 -6.79 9.58 -0.20
CA ASP A 249 -6.68 8.27 0.44
C ASP A 249 -7.65 8.15 1.61
N ARG A 250 -8.63 7.25 1.45
CA ARG A 250 -9.68 7.02 2.46
C ARG A 250 -9.10 6.57 3.79
N GLY A 251 -8.03 5.75 3.76
CA GLY A 251 -7.38 5.25 4.98
C GLY A 251 -6.70 6.38 5.76
N THR A 252 -5.94 7.23 5.08
CA THR A 252 -5.30 8.41 5.68
C THR A 252 -6.33 9.38 6.26
N LEU A 253 -7.34 9.74 5.47
CA LEU A 253 -8.39 10.67 5.89
C LEU A 253 -9.16 10.12 7.10
N PHE A 254 -9.59 8.87 7.05
CA PHE A 254 -10.28 8.22 8.16
C PHE A 254 -9.41 8.16 9.42
N GLY A 255 -8.14 7.75 9.27
CA GLY A 255 -7.20 7.67 10.38
C GLY A 255 -7.01 9.01 11.09
N LEU A 256 -6.77 10.08 10.33
CA LEU A 256 -6.59 11.43 10.89
C LEU A 256 -7.88 11.96 11.55
N GLN A 257 -9.04 11.75 10.92
CA GLN A 257 -10.33 12.22 11.42
C GLN A 257 -10.84 11.43 12.64
N SER A 258 -10.49 10.15 12.75
CA SER A 258 -10.89 9.29 13.88
C SER A 258 -9.94 9.35 15.08
N GLY A 259 -8.95 10.25 15.08
CA GLY A 259 -7.97 10.36 16.15
C GLY A 259 -6.96 9.20 16.16
N GLY A 260 -6.67 8.64 15.00
CA GLY A 260 -5.60 7.68 14.83
C GLY A 260 -4.23 8.29 15.14
N ARG A 261 -3.23 7.45 15.41
CA ARG A 261 -1.87 7.92 15.72
C ARG A 261 -1.24 8.58 14.50
N THR A 262 -1.08 9.90 14.54
CA THR A 262 -0.59 10.71 13.42
C THR A 262 0.76 10.22 12.87
N GLU A 263 1.73 9.92 13.75
CA GLU A 263 3.05 9.45 13.34
C GLU A 263 2.98 8.12 12.55
N SER A 264 2.10 7.20 12.97
CA SER A 264 1.90 5.92 12.29
C SER A 264 1.15 6.05 10.96
N ILE A 265 0.37 7.10 10.78
CA ILE A 265 -0.33 7.41 9.53
C ILE A 265 0.62 8.12 8.56
N LEU A 266 1.29 9.19 9.02
CA LEU A 266 2.15 10.02 8.18
C LEU A 266 3.55 9.43 7.93
N MET A 267 3.90 8.29 8.54
CA MET A 267 5.11 7.53 8.16
C MET A 267 5.13 7.16 6.67
N SER A 268 3.94 7.07 6.05
CA SER A 268 3.76 6.76 4.62
C SER A 268 4.24 7.86 3.68
N LEU A 269 4.49 9.06 4.19
CA LEU A 269 4.92 10.19 3.36
C LEU A 269 6.44 10.17 3.15
N PRO A 270 6.91 10.56 1.95
CA PRO A 270 8.34 10.67 1.65
C PRO A 270 9.00 11.76 2.49
N PRO A 271 10.32 11.63 2.80
CA PRO A 271 11.02 12.63 3.63
C PRO A 271 11.26 13.95 2.89
N HIS A 272 11.39 13.90 1.56
CA HIS A 272 11.63 15.07 0.70
C HIS A 272 10.66 15.06 -0.47
N VAL A 273 10.04 16.22 -0.69
CA VAL A 273 9.10 16.49 -1.78
C VAL A 273 9.35 17.88 -2.36
N ARG A 274 8.92 18.09 -3.60
CA ARG A 274 9.05 19.36 -4.29
C ARG A 274 7.81 19.66 -5.10
N TRP A 275 7.35 20.90 -5.11
CA TRP A 275 6.32 21.41 -6.00
C TRP A 275 6.90 22.52 -6.87
N GLY A 276 7.02 22.25 -8.18
CA GLY A 276 7.34 23.27 -9.17
C GLY A 276 6.06 23.95 -9.67
N TYR A 277 6.06 25.27 -9.76
CA TYR A 277 4.96 25.99 -10.38
C TYR A 277 4.99 25.80 -11.89
N ASP A 278 3.90 25.25 -12.45
CA ASP A 278 3.72 24.98 -13.90
C ASP A 278 4.91 24.24 -14.56
N TRP A 279 5.52 23.31 -13.82
CA TRP A 279 6.64 22.55 -14.32
C TRP A 279 6.17 21.57 -15.42
N GLN A 280 6.87 21.57 -16.55
CA GLN A 280 6.62 20.71 -17.69
C GLN A 280 7.88 19.91 -18.01
N ALA A 281 7.70 18.62 -18.32
CA ALA A 281 8.80 17.80 -18.83
C ALA A 281 9.20 18.24 -20.24
N ALA A 282 10.47 18.18 -20.56
CA ALA A 282 10.94 18.44 -21.91
C ALA A 282 10.37 17.37 -22.86
N PRO A 283 9.83 17.76 -24.03
CA PRO A 283 9.30 16.79 -24.99
C PRO A 283 10.33 15.72 -25.36
N GLY A 284 9.93 14.44 -25.30
CA GLY A 284 10.78 13.30 -25.61
C GLY A 284 11.77 12.92 -24.51
N SER A 285 11.79 13.59 -23.35
CA SER A 285 12.60 13.21 -22.19
C SER A 285 12.06 11.95 -21.50
N GLU A 286 12.88 11.34 -20.65
CA GLU A 286 12.44 10.22 -19.81
C GLU A 286 11.36 10.66 -18.79
N GLU A 287 11.41 11.92 -18.33
CA GLU A 287 10.40 12.52 -17.49
C GLU A 287 9.04 12.64 -18.20
N ALA A 288 9.04 13.06 -19.48
CA ALA A 288 7.83 13.09 -20.31
C ALA A 288 7.30 11.67 -20.55
N ARG A 289 8.18 10.70 -20.81
CA ARG A 289 7.83 9.30 -21.01
C ARG A 289 7.10 8.68 -19.80
N LEU A 290 7.36 9.15 -18.59
CA LEU A 290 6.63 8.68 -17.41
C LEU A 290 5.12 8.88 -17.60
N THR A 291 4.70 10.08 -17.95
CA THR A 291 3.27 10.41 -18.11
C THR A 291 2.70 9.95 -19.46
N GLU A 292 3.48 10.00 -20.53
CA GLU A 292 3.05 9.65 -21.87
C GLU A 292 2.95 8.13 -22.10
N TYR A 293 3.72 7.35 -21.34
CA TYR A 293 3.78 5.90 -21.53
C TYR A 293 3.42 5.11 -20.27
N TYR A 294 4.09 5.33 -19.13
CA TYR A 294 3.95 4.47 -17.95
C TYR A 294 2.68 4.76 -17.15
N LEU A 295 2.25 6.00 -17.07
CA LEU A 295 1.04 6.42 -16.37
C LEU A 295 -0.21 6.40 -17.27
N GLN A 296 -0.22 5.52 -18.26
CA GLN A 296 -1.39 5.24 -19.10
C GLN A 296 -2.01 3.90 -18.70
N ASP A 297 -3.29 3.72 -19.01
CA ASP A 297 -3.92 2.41 -18.84
C ASP A 297 -3.26 1.39 -19.77
N ARG A 298 -2.61 0.36 -19.19
CA ARG A 298 -1.84 -0.64 -19.90
C ARG A 298 -2.11 -2.04 -19.40
N ASP A 299 -2.17 -2.95 -20.35
CA ASP A 299 -2.03 -4.37 -20.09
C ASP A 299 -0.54 -4.75 -20.03
N TRP A 300 0.04 -4.65 -18.82
CA TRP A 300 1.44 -5.00 -18.60
C TRP A 300 1.75 -6.48 -18.85
N LEU A 301 0.76 -7.37 -18.66
CA LEU A 301 0.94 -8.81 -18.87
C LEU A 301 0.96 -9.16 -20.34
N GLY A 302 0.15 -8.51 -21.17
CA GLY A 302 0.18 -8.68 -22.61
C GLY A 302 1.47 -8.20 -23.27
N LEU A 303 2.24 -7.34 -22.61
CA LEU A 303 3.58 -6.91 -23.08
C LEU A 303 4.70 -7.91 -22.75
N ALA A 304 4.42 -8.92 -21.90
CA ALA A 304 5.41 -9.95 -21.57
C ALA A 304 5.60 -10.99 -22.67
N ASP A 305 4.61 -11.14 -23.53
CA ASP A 305 4.57 -12.16 -24.60
C ASP A 305 4.87 -11.56 -25.99
N ALA A 306 5.18 -10.25 -26.06
CA ALA A 306 5.54 -9.53 -27.28
C ALA A 306 7.05 -9.33 -27.39
#